data_266adc1608983515a3c9fac6b55c935b
#
_entry.id   266adc1608983515a3c9fac6b55c935b
#
_cell.length_a   1.000
_cell.length_b   1.000
_cell.length_c   1.000
_cell.angle_alpha   90.00
_cell.angle_beta   90.00
_cell.angle_gamma   90.00
#
_symmetry.space_group_name_H-M   'P 1'
#
loop_
_entity.id
_entity.type
_entity.pdbx_description
1 polymer ?
#
loop_
_entity_poly.entity_id
_entity_poly.type
_entity_poly.pdbx_seq_one_letter_code
_entity_poly.pdbx_strand_id
1 'polypeptide(L)'
;MDAAQNTIGWYRARLGMITGSAVGNLMGSGRGGNPFSATAESYMQQLAFERAMSPDIVADDELFGAYISVTEVHSKAMEWGHKQEDNAAQLFAAMFSETYEPQAEPFTPEMQAPPSVRHKTIPHFASSPDRMFTDTATGETCCLEIKSPQGKAFSKYASIITLPTEAERLEALKKAEPNYYWKLFSHMMVTGTTTCYWAVYNPFCRVPLFSMPIHWDEEVTRQIEERVRMADERIESLAALMK
;
A
#
# COMPACT_ATOMS: atom_id res chain seq x y z
N MET A 1 11.25 4.67 -16.39
CA MET A 1 11.65 5.87 -15.63
C MET A 1 10.97 5.82 -14.27
N ASP A 2 11.77 5.75 -13.23
CA ASP A 2 11.29 5.61 -11.85
C ASP A 2 10.90 7.00 -11.35
N ALA A 3 9.61 7.35 -11.47
CA ALA A 3 9.11 8.62 -11.01
C ALA A 3 8.91 8.60 -9.48
N ALA A 4 9.40 9.63 -8.80
CA ALA A 4 9.17 9.83 -7.38
C ALA A 4 7.66 9.89 -7.07
N GLN A 5 7.24 9.42 -5.89
CA GLN A 5 5.84 9.44 -5.47
C GLN A 5 5.25 10.85 -5.54
N ASN A 6 3.96 10.94 -5.86
CA ASN A 6 3.19 12.19 -5.98
C ASN A 6 3.68 13.15 -7.10
N THR A 7 4.47 12.67 -8.05
CA THR A 7 4.78 13.41 -9.28
C THR A 7 3.82 13.03 -10.41
N ILE A 8 3.66 13.90 -11.42
CA ILE A 8 2.81 13.61 -12.58
C ILE A 8 3.24 12.31 -13.30
N GLY A 9 4.53 12.04 -13.36
CA GLY A 9 5.07 10.79 -13.89
C GLY A 9 4.67 9.56 -13.06
N TRP A 10 4.59 9.69 -11.73
CA TRP A 10 4.13 8.64 -10.84
C TRP A 10 2.63 8.33 -11.03
N TYR A 11 1.79 9.37 -11.14
CA TYR A 11 0.38 9.20 -11.46
C TYR A 11 0.17 8.54 -12.82
N ARG A 12 0.93 8.99 -13.82
CA ARG A 12 0.89 8.41 -15.18
C ARG A 12 1.27 6.93 -15.19
N ALA A 13 2.29 6.54 -14.42
CA ALA A 13 2.73 5.15 -14.31
C ALA A 13 1.69 4.24 -13.64
N ARG A 14 0.75 4.80 -12.87
CA ARG A 14 -0.32 4.08 -12.14
C ARG A 14 -1.69 4.18 -12.79
N LEU A 15 -1.81 4.94 -13.87
CA LEU A 15 -3.10 5.15 -14.57
C LEU A 15 -3.69 3.80 -15.02
N GLY A 16 -4.92 3.54 -14.63
CA GLY A 16 -5.63 2.29 -14.94
C GLY A 16 -5.08 1.04 -14.24
N MET A 17 -4.18 1.20 -13.27
CA MET A 17 -3.60 0.10 -12.48
C MET A 17 -4.44 -0.20 -11.24
N ILE A 18 -4.66 -1.48 -10.97
CA ILE A 18 -5.10 -1.92 -9.64
C ILE A 18 -3.93 -1.67 -8.68
N THR A 19 -4.17 -0.92 -7.61
CA THR A 19 -3.08 -0.55 -6.71
C THR A 19 -3.23 -1.20 -5.34
N GLY A 20 -2.11 -1.49 -4.67
CA GLY A 20 -2.13 -2.05 -3.32
C GLY A 20 -2.94 -1.23 -2.32
N SER A 21 -2.95 0.11 -2.46
CA SER A 21 -3.77 0.99 -1.61
C SER A 21 -5.28 0.85 -1.82
N ALA A 22 -5.72 0.36 -2.98
CA ALA A 22 -7.13 0.22 -3.34
C ALA A 22 -7.58 -1.24 -3.51
N VAL A 23 -6.68 -2.22 -3.43
CA VAL A 23 -6.99 -3.64 -3.58
C VAL A 23 -8.06 -4.10 -2.59
N GLY A 24 -8.11 -3.53 -1.39
CA GLY A 24 -9.15 -3.80 -0.40
C GLY A 24 -10.57 -3.59 -0.91
N ASN A 25 -10.78 -2.67 -1.86
CA ASN A 25 -12.09 -2.45 -2.50
C ASN A 25 -12.58 -3.70 -3.25
N LEU A 26 -11.65 -4.51 -3.77
CA LEU A 26 -11.97 -5.73 -4.54
C LEU A 26 -12.30 -6.92 -3.66
N MET A 27 -11.95 -6.90 -2.37
CA MET A 27 -12.02 -8.08 -1.48
C MET A 27 -13.43 -8.35 -0.94
N GLY A 28 -14.37 -7.42 -1.11
CA GLY A 28 -15.77 -7.59 -0.72
C GLY A 28 -16.60 -8.25 -1.81
N SER A 29 -17.53 -9.14 -1.41
CA SER A 29 -18.52 -9.73 -2.30
C SER A 29 -19.80 -8.88 -2.36
N GLY A 30 -20.49 -8.93 -3.50
CA GLY A 30 -21.79 -8.28 -3.71
C GLY A 30 -22.96 -9.12 -3.19
N ARG A 31 -24.15 -8.54 -3.28
CA ARG A 31 -25.42 -9.24 -2.98
C ARG A 31 -25.84 -10.14 -4.14
N GLY A 32 -26.64 -11.16 -3.83
CA GLY A 32 -27.26 -12.01 -4.86
C GLY A 32 -26.27 -12.85 -5.67
N GLY A 33 -25.12 -13.23 -5.09
CA GLY A 33 -24.12 -14.05 -5.78
C GLY A 33 -23.18 -13.24 -6.70
N ASN A 34 -23.27 -11.91 -6.72
CA ASN A 34 -22.30 -11.09 -7.44
C ASN A 34 -20.91 -11.22 -6.78
N PRO A 35 -19.86 -11.57 -7.53
CA PRO A 35 -18.51 -11.70 -6.96
C PRO A 35 -17.98 -10.37 -6.41
N PHE A 36 -18.44 -9.23 -6.90
CA PHE A 36 -17.95 -7.91 -6.51
C PHE A 36 -19.01 -7.06 -5.82
N SER A 37 -18.59 -6.32 -4.80
CA SER A 37 -19.43 -5.33 -4.13
C SER A 37 -19.66 -4.10 -5.02
N ALA A 38 -20.64 -3.25 -4.67
CA ALA A 38 -20.86 -1.98 -5.37
C ALA A 38 -19.62 -1.07 -5.34
N THR A 39 -18.86 -1.07 -4.24
CA THR A 39 -17.58 -0.33 -4.14
C THR A 39 -16.55 -0.88 -5.14
N ALA A 40 -16.44 -2.20 -5.26
CA ALA A 40 -15.56 -2.82 -6.24
C ALA A 40 -15.96 -2.46 -7.67
N GLU A 41 -17.27 -2.53 -8.00
CA GLU A 41 -17.77 -2.17 -9.33
C GLU A 41 -17.44 -0.70 -9.66
N SER A 42 -17.67 0.24 -8.75
CA SER A 42 -17.32 1.65 -8.96
C SER A 42 -15.82 1.84 -9.17
N TYR A 43 -14.99 1.13 -8.41
CA TYR A 43 -13.53 1.18 -8.57
C TYR A 43 -13.09 0.62 -9.93
N MET A 44 -13.65 -0.52 -10.36
CA MET A 44 -13.35 -1.10 -11.68
C MET A 44 -13.81 -0.19 -12.83
N GLN A 45 -14.97 0.47 -12.71
CA GLN A 45 -15.43 1.46 -13.69
C GLN A 45 -14.48 2.65 -13.83
N GLN A 46 -13.96 3.15 -12.72
CA GLN A 46 -12.95 4.22 -12.73
C GLN A 46 -11.67 3.77 -13.47
N LEU A 47 -11.16 2.59 -13.15
CA LEU A 47 -9.96 2.05 -13.82
C LEU A 47 -10.21 1.78 -15.33
N ALA A 48 -11.40 1.33 -15.68
CA ALA A 48 -11.78 1.12 -17.08
C ALA A 48 -11.79 2.44 -17.87
N PHE A 49 -12.32 3.51 -17.29
CA PHE A 49 -12.25 4.85 -17.87
C PHE A 49 -10.79 5.29 -18.06
N GLU A 50 -9.96 5.11 -17.06
CA GLU A 50 -8.53 5.46 -17.12
C GLU A 50 -7.79 4.70 -18.22
N ARG A 51 -8.10 3.40 -18.43
CA ARG A 51 -7.53 2.58 -19.52
C ARG A 51 -8.05 2.97 -20.92
N ALA A 52 -9.17 3.67 -20.96
CA ALA A 52 -9.77 4.16 -22.21
C ALA A 52 -9.43 5.62 -22.50
N MET A 53 -8.67 6.31 -21.63
CA MET A 53 -8.27 7.70 -21.86
C MET A 53 -7.45 7.84 -23.14
N SER A 54 -7.69 8.97 -23.86
CA SER A 54 -6.90 9.30 -25.04
C SER A 54 -5.41 9.37 -24.72
N PRO A 55 -4.54 8.69 -25.51
CA PRO A 55 -3.10 8.78 -25.35
C PRO A 55 -2.56 10.21 -25.38
N ASP A 56 -3.19 11.09 -26.19
CA ASP A 56 -2.77 12.49 -26.29
C ASP A 56 -3.02 13.25 -24.97
N ILE A 57 -4.16 13.00 -24.31
CA ILE A 57 -4.46 13.55 -22.97
C ILE A 57 -3.44 13.05 -21.94
N VAL A 58 -3.17 11.75 -21.96
CA VAL A 58 -2.21 11.14 -21.02
C VAL A 58 -0.78 11.64 -21.23
N ALA A 59 -0.40 11.93 -22.46
CA ALA A 59 0.93 12.45 -22.81
C ALA A 59 1.13 13.92 -22.45
N ASP A 60 0.08 14.72 -22.47
CA ASP A 60 0.11 16.14 -22.17
C ASP A 60 0.10 16.37 -20.65
N ASP A 61 1.12 17.05 -20.13
CA ASP A 61 1.27 17.28 -18.68
C ASP A 61 0.22 18.22 -18.10
N GLU A 62 -0.27 19.21 -18.89
CA GLU A 62 -1.29 20.16 -18.43
C GLU A 62 -2.68 19.47 -18.36
N LEU A 63 -3.06 18.79 -19.43
CA LEU A 63 -4.36 18.09 -19.50
C LEU A 63 -4.41 16.93 -18.51
N PHE A 64 -3.36 16.13 -18.42
CA PHE A 64 -3.28 15.03 -17.45
C PHE A 64 -3.22 15.56 -16.02
N GLY A 65 -2.49 16.65 -15.77
CA GLY A 65 -2.46 17.35 -14.48
C GLY A 65 -3.84 17.87 -14.06
N ALA A 66 -4.63 18.41 -15.00
CA ALA A 66 -6.02 18.81 -14.73
C ALA A 66 -6.88 17.61 -14.33
N TYR A 67 -6.75 16.48 -15.02
CA TYR A 67 -7.44 15.22 -14.64
C TYR A 67 -7.07 14.80 -13.21
N ILE A 68 -5.79 14.74 -12.87
CA ILE A 68 -5.33 14.38 -11.52
C ILE A 68 -5.92 15.33 -10.47
N SER A 69 -5.95 16.64 -10.74
CA SER A 69 -6.43 17.65 -9.79
C SER A 69 -7.90 17.48 -9.40
N VAL A 70 -8.73 16.87 -10.25
CA VAL A 70 -10.15 16.64 -9.98
C VAL A 70 -10.46 15.22 -9.48
N THR A 71 -9.51 14.29 -9.61
CA THR A 71 -9.69 12.90 -9.19
C THR A 71 -8.99 12.57 -7.88
N GLU A 72 -7.88 13.25 -7.58
CA GLU A 72 -7.13 13.05 -6.34
C GLU A 72 -7.82 13.69 -5.13
N VAL A 73 -7.88 12.91 -4.06
CA VAL A 73 -8.42 13.37 -2.78
C VAL A 73 -7.27 13.87 -1.90
N HIS A 74 -7.25 15.18 -1.65
CA HIS A 74 -6.30 15.79 -0.73
C HIS A 74 -6.97 16.05 0.62
N SER A 75 -6.30 15.66 1.70
CA SER A 75 -6.75 15.98 3.06
C SER A 75 -5.58 16.43 3.93
N LYS A 76 -5.88 17.26 4.93
CA LYS A 76 -4.86 17.68 5.93
C LYS A 76 -4.20 16.49 6.63
N ALA A 77 -4.92 15.38 6.79
CA ALA A 77 -4.38 14.17 7.39
C ALA A 77 -3.36 13.47 6.46
N MET A 78 -3.61 13.48 5.14
CA MET A 78 -2.66 12.94 4.15
C MET A 78 -1.41 13.82 4.07
N GLU A 79 -1.57 15.14 4.00
CA GLU A 79 -0.44 16.08 4.02
C GLU A 79 0.41 15.93 5.29
N TRP A 80 -0.24 15.78 6.43
CA TRP A 80 0.44 15.48 7.69
C TRP A 80 1.20 14.17 7.62
N GLY A 81 0.57 13.10 7.10
CA GLY A 81 1.18 11.79 6.93
C GLY A 81 2.48 11.89 6.13
N HIS A 82 2.43 12.50 4.95
CA HIS A 82 3.60 12.68 4.09
C HIS A 82 4.73 13.48 4.77
N LYS A 83 4.38 14.55 5.50
CA LYS A 83 5.39 15.35 6.24
C LYS A 83 6.09 14.56 7.36
N GLN A 84 5.46 13.53 7.90
CA GLN A 84 6.02 12.73 8.99
C GLN A 84 6.72 11.46 8.52
N GLU A 85 6.58 11.09 7.27
CA GLU A 85 7.05 9.82 6.72
C GLU A 85 8.55 9.61 6.88
N ASP A 86 9.35 10.65 6.55
CA ASP A 86 10.81 10.58 6.71
C ASP A 86 11.23 10.49 8.19
N ASN A 87 10.59 11.26 9.07
CA ASN A 87 10.87 11.20 10.51
C ASN A 87 10.54 9.82 11.09
N ALA A 88 9.41 9.24 10.67
CA ALA A 88 9.00 7.91 11.09
C ALA A 88 9.95 6.83 10.58
N ALA A 89 10.38 6.91 9.31
CA ALA A 89 11.32 5.98 8.71
C ALA A 89 12.69 6.03 9.39
N GLN A 90 13.19 7.23 9.69
CA GLN A 90 14.46 7.41 10.40
C GLN A 90 14.40 6.83 11.82
N LEU A 91 13.29 7.08 12.55
CA LEU A 91 13.14 6.54 13.90
C LEU A 91 12.99 5.01 13.86
N PHE A 92 12.23 4.47 12.92
CA PHE A 92 12.11 3.03 12.72
C PHE A 92 13.48 2.40 12.45
N ALA A 93 14.28 2.98 11.55
CA ALA A 93 15.61 2.50 11.22
C ALA A 93 16.55 2.53 12.44
N ALA A 94 16.53 3.63 13.21
CA ALA A 94 17.36 3.76 14.40
C ALA A 94 17.03 2.75 15.50
N MET A 95 15.77 2.29 15.58
CA MET A 95 15.30 1.33 16.58
C MET A 95 15.28 -0.11 16.07
N PHE A 96 15.54 -0.34 14.78
CA PHE A 96 15.28 -1.63 14.14
C PHE A 96 16.05 -2.77 14.80
N SER A 97 17.36 -2.64 14.89
CA SER A 97 18.23 -3.68 15.43
C SER A 97 17.90 -3.99 16.90
N GLU A 98 17.70 -2.95 17.73
CA GLU A 98 17.33 -3.13 19.12
C GLU A 98 15.98 -3.82 19.30
N THR A 99 15.02 -3.48 18.43
CA THR A 99 13.63 -3.97 18.54
C THR A 99 13.46 -5.40 18.01
N TYR A 100 14.08 -5.69 16.86
CA TYR A 100 13.83 -6.94 16.13
C TYR A 100 14.98 -7.94 16.19
N GLU A 101 16.19 -7.45 16.39
CA GLU A 101 17.41 -8.26 16.40
C GLU A 101 18.32 -7.96 17.59
N PRO A 102 17.82 -8.04 18.82
CA PRO A 102 18.58 -7.63 20.00
C PRO A 102 19.84 -8.50 20.27
N GLN A 103 19.97 -9.64 19.60
CA GLN A 103 21.13 -10.53 19.70
C GLN A 103 22.18 -10.29 18.61
N ALA A 104 21.84 -9.50 17.57
CA ALA A 104 22.76 -9.14 16.49
C ALA A 104 23.65 -7.93 16.88
N GLU A 105 24.74 -7.74 16.13
CA GLU A 105 25.50 -6.49 16.23
C GLU A 105 24.60 -5.32 15.80
N PRO A 106 24.57 -4.21 16.56
CA PRO A 106 23.70 -3.08 16.25
C PRO A 106 23.99 -2.49 14.87
N PHE A 107 22.95 -2.30 14.07
CA PHE A 107 23.02 -1.64 12.77
C PHE A 107 21.78 -0.77 12.53
N THR A 108 21.90 0.17 11.61
CA THR A 108 20.79 1.02 11.17
C THR A 108 20.55 0.77 9.69
N PRO A 109 19.42 0.17 9.29
CA PRO A 109 19.14 -0.12 7.89
C PRO A 109 18.98 1.17 7.07
N GLU A 110 19.48 1.15 5.84
CA GLU A 110 19.29 2.23 4.89
C GLU A 110 17.88 2.13 4.28
N MET A 111 17.08 3.18 4.49
CA MET A 111 15.71 3.27 4.02
C MET A 111 15.63 3.87 2.61
N GLN A 112 15.09 3.12 1.67
CA GLN A 112 14.90 3.55 0.30
C GLN A 112 13.41 3.76 -0.01
N ALA A 113 13.03 4.91 -0.57
CA ALA A 113 11.68 5.16 -1.09
C ALA A 113 11.59 4.60 -2.52
N PRO A 114 10.92 3.46 -2.74
CA PRO A 114 10.84 2.89 -4.07
C PRO A 114 9.86 3.65 -4.94
N PRO A 115 10.04 3.63 -6.27
CA PRO A 115 9.01 4.04 -7.20
C PRO A 115 7.79 3.11 -7.10
N SER A 116 6.75 3.39 -7.92
CA SER A 116 5.66 2.42 -8.07
C SER A 116 6.18 1.14 -8.71
N VAL A 117 6.10 0.03 -7.98
CA VAL A 117 6.54 -1.29 -8.45
C VAL A 117 5.35 -2.02 -9.07
N ARG A 118 5.56 -2.63 -10.24
CA ARG A 118 4.55 -3.46 -10.92
C ARG A 118 4.78 -4.93 -10.60
N HIS A 119 3.68 -5.66 -10.43
CA HIS A 119 3.76 -7.11 -10.25
C HIS A 119 4.35 -7.79 -11.50
N LYS A 120 5.23 -8.79 -11.30
CA LYS A 120 5.97 -9.41 -12.40
C LYS A 120 5.11 -10.20 -13.38
N THR A 121 4.03 -10.82 -12.89
CA THR A 121 3.20 -11.77 -13.66
C THR A 121 1.72 -11.43 -13.69
N ILE A 122 1.25 -10.49 -12.85
CA ILE A 122 -0.13 -10.01 -12.86
C ILE A 122 -0.13 -8.65 -13.56
N PRO A 123 -0.70 -8.55 -14.75
CA PRO A 123 -0.80 -7.30 -15.47
C PRO A 123 -1.60 -6.28 -14.64
N HIS A 124 -1.31 -5.00 -14.84
CA HIS A 124 -2.05 -3.91 -14.23
C HIS A 124 -2.19 -3.97 -12.70
N PHE A 125 -1.30 -4.67 -12.02
CA PHE A 125 -1.21 -4.67 -10.56
C PHE A 125 0.10 -4.02 -10.11
N ALA A 126 -0.01 -3.02 -9.24
CA ALA A 126 1.13 -2.25 -8.76
C ALA A 126 0.97 -1.88 -7.28
N SER A 127 2.10 -1.67 -6.61
CA SER A 127 2.10 -1.18 -5.24
C SER A 127 3.33 -0.30 -5.00
N SER A 128 3.24 0.58 -4.01
CA SER A 128 4.33 1.47 -3.61
C SER A 128 4.39 1.46 -2.09
N PRO A 129 5.25 0.62 -1.49
CA PRO A 129 5.53 0.74 -0.07
C PRO A 129 6.21 2.07 0.23
N ASP A 130 6.04 2.58 1.43
CA ASP A 130 6.63 3.88 1.80
C ASP A 130 8.15 3.80 1.83
N ARG A 131 8.72 2.66 2.30
CA ARG A 131 10.16 2.38 2.22
C ARG A 131 10.41 0.90 1.93
N MET A 132 11.61 0.65 1.41
CA MET A 132 12.24 -0.67 1.38
C MET A 132 13.62 -0.58 2.01
N PHE A 133 14.07 -1.66 2.62
CA PHE A 133 15.40 -1.76 3.23
C PHE A 133 15.88 -3.22 3.22
N THR A 134 17.18 -3.40 3.35
CA THR A 134 17.76 -4.73 3.55
C THR A 134 18.11 -4.89 5.02
N ASP A 135 17.58 -5.92 5.64
CA ASP A 135 18.03 -6.39 6.93
C ASP A 135 19.44 -7.00 6.76
N THR A 136 20.42 -6.37 7.35
CA THR A 136 21.83 -6.78 7.17
C THR A 136 22.19 -8.03 7.94
N ALA A 137 21.42 -8.42 8.95
CA ALA A 137 21.65 -9.64 9.70
C ALA A 137 21.16 -10.88 8.95
N THR A 138 20.03 -10.77 8.25
CA THR A 138 19.45 -11.86 7.46
C THR A 138 19.78 -11.78 5.97
N GLY A 139 20.11 -10.59 5.46
CA GLY A 139 20.26 -10.31 4.03
C GLY A 139 18.92 -10.19 3.28
N GLU A 140 17.78 -10.24 3.98
CA GLU A 140 16.46 -10.14 3.37
C GLU A 140 16.07 -8.69 3.07
N THR A 141 15.43 -8.48 1.94
CA THR A 141 14.80 -7.19 1.63
C THR A 141 13.38 -7.16 2.18
N CYS A 142 13.06 -6.11 2.93
CA CYS A 142 11.78 -5.90 3.59
C CYS A 142 11.07 -4.66 3.07
N CYS A 143 9.74 -4.63 3.19
CA CYS A 143 8.92 -3.44 3.00
C CYS A 143 8.62 -2.77 4.33
N LEU A 144 8.38 -1.45 4.30
CA LEU A 144 7.85 -0.68 5.41
C LEU A 144 6.67 0.17 4.92
N GLU A 145 5.55 0.04 5.58
CA GLU A 145 4.38 0.91 5.44
C GLU A 145 4.21 1.74 6.71
N ILE A 146 4.14 3.06 6.55
CA ILE A 146 4.08 4.03 7.64
C ILE A 146 2.70 4.66 7.70
N LYS A 147 2.18 4.81 8.91
CA LYS A 147 1.01 5.62 9.19
C LYS A 147 1.30 6.62 10.29
N SER A 148 0.93 7.88 10.06
CA SER A 148 1.08 8.95 11.05
C SER A 148 -0.30 9.48 11.49
N PRO A 149 -1.13 8.63 12.14
CA PRO A 149 -2.48 9.00 12.53
C PRO A 149 -2.47 9.92 13.74
N GLN A 150 -3.58 10.63 13.94
CA GLN A 150 -3.79 11.50 15.07
C GLN A 150 -4.56 10.79 16.20
N GLY A 151 -4.24 11.14 17.46
CA GLY A 151 -5.04 10.88 18.64
C GLY A 151 -5.66 9.49 18.75
N LYS A 152 -6.97 9.39 18.60
CA LYS A 152 -7.74 8.15 18.74
C LYS A 152 -7.28 7.03 17.79
N ALA A 153 -6.93 7.37 16.55
CA ALA A 153 -6.48 6.38 15.58
C ALA A 153 -5.08 5.85 15.93
N PHE A 154 -4.17 6.70 16.42
CA PHE A 154 -2.87 6.26 16.90
C PHE A 154 -3.00 5.28 18.07
N SER A 155 -3.81 5.62 19.08
CA SER A 155 -4.07 4.74 20.22
C SER A 155 -4.67 3.39 19.80
N LYS A 156 -5.64 3.39 18.86
CA LYS A 156 -6.22 2.17 18.29
C LYS A 156 -5.15 1.28 17.62
N TYR A 157 -4.29 1.87 16.81
CA TYR A 157 -3.28 1.10 16.08
C TYR A 157 -2.17 0.60 17.02
N ALA A 158 -1.73 1.42 17.96
CA ALA A 158 -0.80 0.98 18.99
C ALA A 158 -1.34 -0.23 19.78
N SER A 159 -2.63 -0.23 20.14
CA SER A 159 -3.24 -1.36 20.84
C SER A 159 -3.31 -2.64 19.99
N ILE A 160 -3.45 -2.53 18.67
CA ILE A 160 -3.38 -3.69 17.76
C ILE A 160 -1.95 -4.23 17.71
N ILE A 161 -0.97 -3.36 17.52
CA ILE A 161 0.44 -3.75 17.37
C ILE A 161 0.98 -4.41 18.64
N THR A 162 0.49 -4.05 19.81
CA THR A 162 0.93 -4.61 21.10
C THR A 162 0.23 -5.90 21.51
N LEU A 163 -0.66 -6.48 20.68
CA LEU A 163 -1.24 -7.81 20.93
C LEU A 163 -0.14 -8.88 20.92
N PRO A 164 -0.27 -9.95 21.73
CA PRO A 164 0.79 -10.91 21.98
C PRO A 164 1.30 -11.64 20.73
N THR A 165 0.39 -12.11 19.87
CA THR A 165 0.73 -12.95 18.72
C THR A 165 0.49 -12.24 17.40
N GLU A 166 1.24 -12.63 16.36
CA GLU A 166 1.02 -12.12 15.00
C GLU A 166 -0.40 -12.41 14.50
N ALA A 167 -0.93 -13.60 14.77
CA ALA A 167 -2.28 -13.97 14.39
C ALA A 167 -3.35 -13.04 14.99
N GLU A 168 -3.23 -12.73 16.28
CA GLU A 168 -4.14 -11.77 16.94
C GLU A 168 -4.00 -10.36 16.35
N ARG A 169 -2.77 -9.90 16.06
CA ARG A 169 -2.50 -8.61 15.44
C ARG A 169 -3.12 -8.52 14.04
N LEU A 170 -2.93 -9.55 13.21
CA LEU A 170 -3.47 -9.60 11.85
C LEU A 170 -5.00 -9.68 11.84
N GLU A 171 -5.62 -10.46 12.71
CA GLU A 171 -7.07 -10.52 12.85
C GLU A 171 -7.65 -9.18 13.27
N ALA A 172 -7.05 -8.54 14.29
CA ALA A 172 -7.47 -7.23 14.76
C ALA A 172 -7.29 -6.14 13.70
N LEU A 173 -6.17 -6.16 12.95
CA LEU A 173 -5.93 -5.25 11.83
C LEU A 173 -6.94 -5.46 10.71
N LYS A 174 -7.18 -6.69 10.29
CA LYS A 174 -8.15 -7.03 9.24
C LYS A 174 -9.56 -6.56 9.59
N LYS A 175 -9.95 -6.71 10.85
CA LYS A 175 -11.25 -6.24 11.35
C LYS A 175 -11.34 -4.72 11.44
N ALA A 176 -10.30 -4.07 11.91
CA ALA A 176 -10.30 -2.63 12.19
C ALA A 176 -10.01 -1.78 10.96
N GLU A 177 -9.13 -2.24 10.08
CA GLU A 177 -8.61 -1.53 8.90
C GLU A 177 -8.34 -2.52 7.75
N PRO A 178 -9.38 -3.12 7.16
CA PRO A 178 -9.22 -4.15 6.13
C PRO A 178 -8.38 -3.67 4.94
N ASN A 179 -8.49 -2.39 4.56
CA ASN A 179 -7.71 -1.83 3.46
C ASN A 179 -6.20 -1.83 3.74
N TYR A 180 -5.77 -1.56 4.98
CA TYR A 180 -4.36 -1.66 5.36
C TYR A 180 -3.89 -3.11 5.36
N TYR A 181 -4.71 -4.03 5.91
CA TYR A 181 -4.41 -5.44 5.88
C TYR A 181 -4.07 -5.94 4.46
N TRP A 182 -4.96 -5.71 3.50
CA TRP A 182 -4.76 -6.14 2.12
C TRP A 182 -3.61 -5.39 1.42
N LYS A 183 -3.40 -4.11 1.76
CA LYS A 183 -2.31 -3.29 1.22
C LYS A 183 -0.94 -3.87 1.58
N LEU A 184 -0.73 -4.31 2.82
CA LEU A 184 0.53 -4.85 3.31
C LEU A 184 0.94 -6.13 2.56
N PHE A 185 0.00 -7.05 2.35
CA PHE A 185 0.24 -8.24 1.53
C PHE A 185 0.47 -7.88 0.05
N SER A 186 -0.22 -6.88 -0.47
CA SER A 186 0.01 -6.39 -1.84
C SER A 186 1.41 -5.82 -2.03
N HIS A 187 1.98 -5.17 -1.02
CA HIS A 187 3.37 -4.72 -1.06
C HIS A 187 4.32 -5.91 -1.26
N MET A 188 4.19 -6.94 -0.44
CA MET A 188 5.02 -8.15 -0.54
C MET A 188 4.86 -8.85 -1.89
N MET A 189 3.63 -9.01 -2.39
CA MET A 189 3.36 -9.61 -3.70
C MET A 189 4.07 -8.90 -4.84
N VAL A 190 4.02 -7.57 -4.84
CA VAL A 190 4.54 -6.75 -5.93
C VAL A 190 6.06 -6.62 -5.86
N THR A 191 6.62 -6.47 -4.67
CA THR A 191 8.07 -6.32 -4.47
C THR A 191 8.82 -7.65 -4.46
N GLY A 192 8.12 -8.75 -4.17
CA GLY A 192 8.72 -10.08 -4.00
C GLY A 192 9.41 -10.25 -2.65
N THR A 193 9.05 -9.42 -1.65
CA THR A 193 9.53 -9.54 -0.27
C THR A 193 8.68 -10.52 0.52
N THR A 194 9.25 -11.11 1.56
CA THR A 194 8.56 -12.04 2.47
C THR A 194 8.11 -11.38 3.77
N THR A 195 8.61 -10.18 4.05
CA THR A 195 8.30 -9.44 5.25
C THR A 195 7.96 -7.98 4.93
N CYS A 196 6.84 -7.52 5.50
CA CYS A 196 6.43 -6.13 5.47
C CYS A 196 6.21 -5.63 6.91
N TYR A 197 6.88 -4.55 7.28
CA TYR A 197 6.65 -3.91 8.58
C TYR A 197 5.53 -2.88 8.47
N TRP A 198 4.60 -2.92 9.41
CA TRP A 198 3.62 -1.85 9.60
C TRP A 198 4.02 -1.00 10.79
N ALA A 199 4.28 0.28 10.54
CA ALA A 199 4.68 1.25 11.55
C ALA A 199 3.65 2.35 11.73
N VAL A 200 3.36 2.73 12.97
CA VAL A 200 2.52 3.86 13.33
C VAL A 200 3.32 4.85 14.14
N TYR A 201 3.32 6.10 13.68
CA TYR A 201 4.14 7.16 14.23
C TYR A 201 3.30 8.38 14.64
N ASN A 202 3.57 8.92 15.82
CA ASN A 202 3.04 10.20 16.25
C ASN A 202 4.04 10.91 17.16
N PRO A 203 4.65 12.03 16.71
CA PRO A 203 5.71 12.72 17.44
C PRO A 203 5.25 13.36 18.78
N PHE A 204 3.95 13.46 18.99
CA PHE A 204 3.39 14.06 20.23
C PHE A 204 3.24 13.05 21.37
N CYS A 205 3.52 11.76 21.13
CA CYS A 205 3.45 10.73 22.16
C CYS A 205 4.82 10.48 22.81
N ARG A 206 4.82 10.04 24.07
CA ARG A 206 6.05 9.65 24.77
C ARG A 206 6.74 8.44 24.11
N VAL A 207 5.96 7.48 23.64
CA VAL A 207 6.40 6.40 22.76
C VAL A 207 5.87 6.77 21.37
N PRO A 208 6.69 7.39 20.53
CA PRO A 208 6.23 7.97 19.29
C PRO A 208 6.04 6.95 18.16
N LEU A 209 6.63 5.76 18.28
CA LEU A 209 6.59 4.72 17.25
C LEU A 209 6.17 3.37 17.84
N PHE A 210 5.23 2.73 17.16
CA PHE A 210 4.91 1.31 17.32
C PHE A 210 5.02 0.65 15.96
N SER A 211 5.53 -0.58 15.91
CA SER A 211 5.64 -1.32 14.65
C SER A 211 5.49 -2.81 14.88
N MET A 212 5.10 -3.54 13.83
CA MET A 212 5.03 -4.99 13.82
C MET A 212 5.46 -5.55 12.47
N PRO A 213 6.19 -6.67 12.43
CA PRO A 213 6.39 -7.43 11.22
C PRO A 213 5.09 -8.15 10.82
N ILE A 214 4.92 -8.32 9.54
CA ILE A 214 3.89 -9.12 8.90
C ILE A 214 4.60 -10.02 7.90
N HIS A 215 4.43 -11.32 8.04
CA HIS A 215 5.09 -12.29 7.18
C HIS A 215 4.18 -12.74 6.04
N TRP A 216 4.78 -13.22 4.97
CA TRP A 216 4.10 -13.76 3.81
C TRP A 216 3.11 -14.87 4.20
N ASP A 217 1.92 -14.81 3.64
CA ASP A 217 0.88 -15.82 3.79
C ASP A 217 0.35 -16.19 2.39
N GLU A 218 0.56 -17.45 1.99
CA GLU A 218 0.18 -17.95 0.67
C GLU A 218 -1.33 -17.91 0.43
N GLU A 219 -2.13 -18.17 1.46
CA GLU A 219 -3.58 -18.17 1.31
C GLU A 219 -4.11 -16.74 1.11
N VAL A 220 -3.58 -15.77 1.86
CA VAL A 220 -3.95 -14.36 1.72
C VAL A 220 -3.55 -13.82 0.35
N THR A 221 -2.33 -14.12 -0.09
CA THR A 221 -1.83 -13.64 -1.39
C THR A 221 -2.54 -14.31 -2.56
N ARG A 222 -2.90 -15.58 -2.45
CA ARG A 222 -3.75 -16.28 -3.42
C ARG A 222 -5.12 -15.63 -3.55
N GLN A 223 -5.76 -15.26 -2.43
CA GLN A 223 -7.03 -14.54 -2.45
C GLN A 223 -6.92 -13.19 -3.17
N ILE A 224 -5.84 -12.43 -2.92
CA ILE A 224 -5.60 -11.16 -3.62
C ILE A 224 -5.41 -11.42 -5.13
N GLU A 225 -4.58 -12.38 -5.50
CA GLU A 225 -4.32 -12.70 -6.90
C GLU A 225 -5.60 -13.06 -7.66
N GLU A 226 -6.41 -13.97 -7.12
CA GLU A 226 -7.70 -14.36 -7.71
C GLU A 226 -8.60 -13.15 -7.93
N ARG A 227 -8.74 -12.29 -6.92
CA ARG A 227 -9.58 -11.09 -6.99
C ARG A 227 -9.05 -10.07 -7.99
N VAL A 228 -7.74 -9.85 -8.01
CA VAL A 228 -7.10 -8.91 -8.95
C VAL A 228 -7.27 -9.40 -10.40
N ARG A 229 -7.04 -10.68 -10.68
CA ARG A 229 -7.23 -11.24 -12.03
C ARG A 229 -8.68 -11.13 -12.52
N MET A 230 -9.64 -11.50 -11.69
CA MET A 230 -11.06 -11.35 -12.03
C MET A 230 -11.44 -9.88 -12.28
N ALA A 231 -10.92 -8.97 -11.47
CA ALA A 231 -11.17 -7.55 -11.64
C ALA A 231 -10.52 -7.00 -12.92
N ASP A 232 -9.30 -7.43 -13.22
CA ASP A 232 -8.57 -7.00 -14.42
C ASP A 232 -9.33 -7.38 -15.71
N GLU A 233 -9.83 -8.61 -15.81
CA GLU A 233 -10.68 -9.07 -16.92
C GLU A 233 -11.96 -8.23 -17.03
N ARG A 234 -12.58 -7.90 -15.92
CA ARG A 234 -13.78 -7.06 -15.88
C ARG A 234 -13.49 -5.64 -16.33
N ILE A 235 -12.36 -5.06 -15.88
CA ILE A 235 -11.90 -3.72 -16.25
C ILE A 235 -11.63 -3.65 -17.76
N GLU A 236 -10.93 -4.64 -18.33
CA GLU A 236 -10.67 -4.69 -19.78
C GLU A 236 -11.96 -4.77 -20.58
N SER A 237 -12.92 -5.59 -20.14
CA SER A 237 -14.23 -5.69 -20.81
C SER A 237 -14.99 -4.36 -20.79
N LEU A 238 -14.93 -3.60 -19.69
CA LEU A 238 -15.54 -2.28 -19.58
C LEU A 238 -14.80 -1.23 -20.42
N ALA A 239 -13.47 -1.24 -20.39
CA ALA A 239 -12.65 -0.31 -21.18
C ALA A 239 -12.85 -0.49 -22.68
N ALA A 240 -13.06 -1.72 -23.16
CA ALA A 240 -13.31 -2.00 -24.56
C ALA A 240 -14.62 -1.37 -25.10
N LEU A 241 -15.56 -1.02 -24.21
CA LEU A 241 -16.80 -0.31 -24.60
C LEU A 241 -16.55 1.18 -24.90
N MET A 242 -15.40 1.72 -24.49
CA MET A 242 -15.06 3.15 -24.58
C MET A 242 -13.88 3.42 -25.55
N LYS A 243 -13.33 2.39 -26.15
CA LYS A 243 -12.28 2.45 -27.20
C LYS A 243 -12.90 2.30 -28.57
#